data_192be5aeea02c184d17cc8c1ca1cc74d
#
_entry.id   192be5aeea02c184d17cc8c1ca1cc74d
#
_cell.length_a   1.000
_cell.length_b   1.000
_cell.length_c   1.000
_cell.angle_alpha   90.00
_cell.angle_beta   90.00
_cell.angle_gamma   90.00
#
_symmetry.space_group_name_H-M   'P 1'
#
loop_
_entity.id
_entity.type
_entity.pdbx_description
1 polymer ?
#
loop_
_entity_poly.entity_id
_entity_poly.type
_entity_poly.pdbx_seq_one_letter_code
_entity_poly.pdbx_strand_id
1 'polypeptide(L)'
;MRSNYQTIGEHIQLVDERNTGLKVKQLLGLSISKQFIPSVANIIGTDMENYKIIRKNQFACSTMQVRRDKKMPVALLKEVDEAIISQAYPIFEVKDKNLLLPEYLMMWFTRAEFDREACFNAVGGVRGSLEWEDFTDMQLPIPSITKQREIV
;
A
#
# COMPACT_ATOMS: atom_id res chain seq x y z
N MET A 1 -0.93 17.32 21.85
CA MET A 1 -1.65 16.06 22.15
C MET A 1 -2.18 15.47 20.86
N ARG A 2 -2.00 14.17 20.68
CA ARG A 2 -2.42 13.47 19.46
C ARG A 2 -3.76 12.76 19.65
N SER A 3 -4.77 13.51 20.11
CA SER A 3 -6.06 12.91 20.50
C SER A 3 -6.84 12.27 19.36
N ASN A 4 -6.60 12.70 18.10
CA ASN A 4 -7.26 12.12 16.94
C ASN A 4 -6.37 11.13 16.16
N TYR A 5 -5.20 10.79 16.71
CA TYR A 5 -4.33 9.81 16.08
C TYR A 5 -4.81 8.40 16.38
N GLN A 6 -4.82 7.57 15.34
CA GLN A 6 -5.22 6.17 15.44
C GLN A 6 -4.24 5.34 14.62
N THR A 7 -4.16 4.03 14.92
CA THR A 7 -3.27 3.17 14.16
C THR A 7 -3.82 2.89 12.76
N ILE A 8 -2.93 2.76 11.82
CA ILE A 8 -3.29 2.41 10.44
C ILE A 8 -4.05 1.08 10.43
N GLY A 9 -3.60 0.12 11.23
CA GLY A 9 -4.18 -1.23 11.26
C GLY A 9 -5.65 -1.29 11.67
N GLU A 10 -6.12 -0.30 12.44
CA GLU A 10 -7.55 -0.25 12.81
C GLU A 10 -8.44 0.04 11.61
N HIS A 11 -7.90 0.61 10.55
CA HIS A 11 -8.67 1.14 9.43
C HIS A 11 -8.45 0.41 8.11
N ILE A 12 -7.54 -0.55 8.06
CA ILE A 12 -7.24 -1.28 6.83
C ILE A 12 -7.38 -2.78 7.04
N GLN A 13 -7.54 -3.49 5.94
CA GLN A 13 -7.54 -4.95 5.93
C GLN A 13 -6.78 -5.46 4.71
N LEU A 14 -6.07 -6.57 4.89
CA LEU A 14 -5.38 -7.23 3.79
C LEU A 14 -6.38 -7.84 2.81
N VAL A 15 -6.02 -7.80 1.55
CA VAL A 15 -6.76 -8.45 0.47
C VAL A 15 -5.81 -9.44 -0.21
N ASP A 16 -6.29 -10.66 -0.44
CA ASP A 16 -5.50 -11.67 -1.13
C ASP A 16 -6.37 -12.34 -2.17
N GLU A 17 -6.44 -11.74 -3.34
CA GLU A 17 -7.19 -12.27 -4.47
C GLU A 17 -6.19 -12.66 -5.56
N ARG A 18 -6.20 -13.92 -5.95
CA ARG A 18 -5.23 -14.44 -6.94
C ARG A 18 -5.85 -14.50 -8.33
N ASN A 19 -4.98 -14.39 -9.33
CA ASN A 19 -5.38 -14.34 -10.75
C ASN A 19 -5.65 -15.72 -11.31
N THR A 20 -6.46 -16.50 -10.60
CA THR A 20 -6.83 -17.87 -11.00
C THR A 20 -7.55 -17.85 -12.34
N GLY A 21 -7.08 -18.66 -13.29
CA GLY A 21 -7.68 -18.71 -14.62
C GLY A 21 -7.22 -17.59 -15.53
N LEU A 22 -6.22 -16.79 -15.11
CA LEU A 22 -5.64 -15.72 -15.92
C LEU A 22 -6.67 -14.71 -16.44
N LYS A 23 -7.64 -14.35 -15.60
CA LYS A 23 -8.75 -13.49 -15.98
C LYS A 23 -8.33 -12.03 -16.19
N VAL A 24 -7.35 -11.57 -15.43
CA VAL A 24 -6.84 -10.20 -15.51
C VAL A 24 -5.47 -10.24 -16.14
N LYS A 25 -5.21 -9.35 -17.10
CA LYS A 25 -4.00 -9.42 -17.92
C LYS A 25 -3.08 -8.21 -17.77
N GLN A 26 -3.60 -7.08 -17.29
CA GLN A 26 -2.79 -5.87 -17.16
C GLN A 26 -1.84 -5.99 -15.97
N LEU A 27 -0.55 -6.10 -16.24
CA LEU A 27 0.47 -6.23 -15.21
C LEU A 27 1.02 -4.87 -14.83
N LEU A 28 1.05 -4.59 -13.53
CA LEU A 28 1.62 -3.36 -12.98
C LEU A 28 2.80 -3.69 -12.08
N GLY A 29 3.73 -2.74 -12.01
CA GLY A 29 4.78 -2.72 -11.02
C GLY A 29 4.56 -1.56 -10.06
N LEU A 30 5.31 -1.55 -8.97
CA LEU A 30 5.24 -0.51 -7.95
C LEU A 30 6.59 0.19 -7.87
N SER A 31 6.58 1.51 -8.08
CA SER A 31 7.82 2.29 -8.06
C SER A 31 8.09 2.87 -6.67
N ILE A 32 9.35 3.21 -6.42
CA ILE A 32 9.77 3.91 -5.20
C ILE A 32 9.09 5.28 -5.09
N SER A 33 8.74 5.87 -6.22
CA SER A 33 8.04 7.16 -6.25
C SER A 33 6.56 7.04 -5.86
N LYS A 34 6.14 5.88 -5.40
CA LYS A 34 4.77 5.62 -4.91
C LYS A 34 3.72 5.71 -5.99
N GLN A 35 4.05 5.15 -7.15
CA GLN A 35 3.16 5.10 -8.29
C GLN A 35 3.14 3.70 -8.89
N PHE A 36 2.02 3.33 -9.47
CA PHE A 36 1.96 2.14 -10.32
C PHE A 36 2.56 2.48 -11.68
N ILE A 37 3.32 1.54 -12.20
CA ILE A 37 3.92 1.67 -13.52
C ILE A 37 3.57 0.44 -14.34
N PRO A 38 3.39 0.57 -15.67
CA PRO A 38 3.22 -0.61 -16.52
C PRO A 38 4.46 -1.49 -16.37
N SER A 39 4.24 -2.78 -16.16
CA SER A 39 5.35 -3.72 -16.06
C SER A 39 5.61 -4.38 -17.39
N VAL A 40 6.87 -4.39 -17.80
CA VAL A 40 7.33 -5.08 -19.01
C VAL A 40 8.16 -6.30 -18.63
N ALA A 41 8.02 -6.77 -17.41
CA ALA A 41 8.78 -7.93 -16.95
C ALA A 41 8.54 -9.12 -17.87
N ASN A 42 9.61 -9.91 -18.05
CA ASN A 42 9.49 -11.15 -18.81
C ASN A 42 8.64 -12.14 -18.01
N ILE A 43 7.45 -12.42 -18.50
CA ILE A 43 6.50 -13.31 -17.84
C ILE A 43 6.62 -14.75 -18.31
N ILE A 44 7.53 -15.04 -19.22
CA ILE A 44 7.75 -16.41 -19.70
C ILE A 44 8.26 -17.25 -18.54
N GLY A 45 7.54 -18.32 -18.21
CA GLY A 45 7.87 -19.19 -17.10
C GLY A 45 7.42 -18.69 -15.74
N THR A 46 6.73 -17.55 -15.68
CA THR A 46 6.20 -17.00 -14.42
C THR A 46 4.79 -17.53 -14.20
N ASP A 47 4.49 -17.91 -12.96
CA ASP A 47 3.14 -18.35 -12.59
C ASP A 47 2.22 -17.16 -12.38
N MET A 48 1.63 -16.69 -13.47
CA MET A 48 0.75 -15.50 -13.44
C MET A 48 -0.57 -15.76 -12.73
N GLU A 49 -0.95 -17.03 -12.54
CA GLU A 49 -2.15 -17.34 -11.77
C GLU A 49 -1.95 -17.09 -10.28
N ASN A 50 -0.71 -17.08 -9.82
CA ASN A 50 -0.37 -16.81 -8.43
C ASN A 50 -0.21 -15.32 -8.14
N TYR A 51 -0.18 -14.48 -9.17
CA TYR A 51 -0.14 -13.04 -8.99
C TYR A 51 -1.44 -12.55 -8.36
N LYS A 52 -1.34 -11.43 -7.62
CA LYS A 52 -2.51 -10.85 -6.95
C LYS A 52 -3.27 -9.93 -7.88
N ILE A 53 -4.59 -9.96 -7.77
CA ILE A 53 -5.45 -8.97 -8.41
C ILE A 53 -5.58 -7.79 -7.46
N ILE A 54 -5.34 -6.58 -7.97
CA ILE A 54 -5.58 -5.34 -7.26
C ILE A 54 -6.72 -4.61 -7.95
N ARG A 55 -7.63 -4.06 -7.15
CA ARG A 55 -8.82 -3.38 -7.66
C ARG A 55 -8.78 -1.89 -7.31
N LYS A 56 -9.57 -1.11 -8.02
CA LYS A 56 -9.67 0.33 -7.77
C LYS A 56 -9.95 0.61 -6.31
N ASN A 57 -9.26 1.61 -5.77
CA ASN A 57 -9.30 2.03 -4.36
C ASN A 57 -8.58 1.09 -3.40
N GLN A 58 -7.85 0.12 -3.92
CA GLN A 58 -6.95 -0.70 -3.11
C GLN A 58 -5.52 -0.19 -3.21
N PHE A 59 -4.73 -0.51 -2.20
CA PHE A 59 -3.33 -0.14 -2.12
C PHE A 59 -2.45 -1.36 -2.32
N ALA A 60 -1.31 -1.18 -2.96
CA ALA A 60 -0.23 -2.15 -2.92
C ALA A 60 0.98 -1.48 -2.27
N CYS A 61 1.77 -2.26 -1.55
CA CYS A 61 2.96 -1.72 -0.91
C CYS A 61 4.09 -2.74 -0.94
N SER A 62 5.30 -2.26 -0.73
CA SER A 62 6.46 -3.12 -0.52
C SER A 62 7.05 -2.81 0.84
N THR A 63 7.13 -3.83 1.69
CA THR A 63 7.75 -3.71 3.00
C THR A 63 9.20 -4.17 3.00
N MET A 64 9.66 -4.71 1.87
CA MET A 64 11.04 -5.18 1.70
C MET A 64 11.98 -4.00 1.49
N GLN A 65 13.16 -4.07 2.10
CA GLN A 65 14.25 -3.12 1.84
C GLN A 65 13.89 -1.64 2.11
N VAL A 66 12.94 -1.40 3.01
CA VAL A 66 12.51 -0.05 3.38
C VAL A 66 13.68 0.77 3.90
N ARG A 67 14.52 0.16 4.73
CA ARG A 67 15.68 0.84 5.29
C ARG A 67 16.73 1.15 4.22
N ARG A 68 16.94 0.23 3.29
CA ARG A 68 17.90 0.45 2.19
C ARG A 68 17.47 1.61 1.31
N ASP A 69 16.20 1.62 0.93
CA ASP A 69 15.66 2.61 0.00
C ASP A 69 15.26 3.90 0.69
N LYS A 70 15.18 3.90 2.03
CA LYS A 70 14.74 5.02 2.87
C LYS A 70 13.36 5.51 2.53
N LYS A 71 12.56 4.64 1.94
CA LYS A 71 11.17 4.86 1.56
C LYS A 71 10.42 3.55 1.62
N MET A 72 9.12 3.64 1.88
CA MET A 72 8.23 2.52 1.75
C MET A 72 7.38 2.73 0.50
N PRO A 73 7.61 1.98 -0.58
CA PRO A 73 6.75 2.07 -1.76
C PRO A 73 5.32 1.69 -1.39
N VAL A 74 4.40 2.55 -1.71
CA VAL A 74 2.97 2.32 -1.51
C VAL A 74 2.21 3.18 -2.52
N ALA A 75 1.19 2.63 -3.14
CA ALA A 75 0.39 3.37 -4.11
C ALA A 75 -1.08 2.95 -4.04
N LEU A 76 -1.94 3.88 -4.38
CA LEU A 76 -3.38 3.70 -4.42
C LEU A 76 -3.82 3.56 -5.88
N LEU A 77 -4.54 2.49 -6.20
CA LEU A 77 -5.00 2.26 -7.57
C LEU A 77 -6.26 3.09 -7.85
N LYS A 78 -6.17 4.00 -8.82
CA LYS A 78 -7.28 4.88 -9.21
C LYS A 78 -7.57 4.85 -10.70
N GLU A 79 -6.60 4.51 -11.53
CA GLU A 79 -6.65 4.76 -12.97
C GLU A 79 -7.31 3.65 -13.77
N VAL A 80 -7.34 2.42 -13.23
CA VAL A 80 -7.99 1.28 -13.85
C VAL A 80 -8.83 0.56 -12.82
N ASP A 81 -9.79 -0.24 -13.27
CA ASP A 81 -10.67 -0.95 -12.36
C ASP A 81 -9.99 -2.17 -11.73
N GLU A 82 -9.10 -2.81 -12.48
CA GLU A 82 -8.38 -3.98 -11.97
C GLU A 82 -7.08 -4.17 -12.74
N ALA A 83 -6.11 -4.79 -12.06
CA ALA A 83 -4.82 -5.14 -12.64
C ALA A 83 -4.23 -6.27 -11.82
N ILE A 84 -3.10 -6.81 -12.26
CA ILE A 84 -2.36 -7.80 -11.47
C ILE A 84 -1.00 -7.24 -11.09
N ILE A 85 -0.51 -7.70 -9.96
CA ILE A 85 0.80 -7.30 -9.43
C ILE A 85 1.44 -8.53 -8.75
N SER A 86 2.75 -8.50 -8.63
CA SER A 86 3.49 -9.61 -8.02
C SER A 86 2.91 -9.98 -6.65
N GLN A 87 2.85 -11.28 -6.38
CA GLN A 87 2.39 -11.78 -5.09
C GLN A 87 3.28 -11.36 -3.92
N ALA A 88 4.47 -10.84 -4.21
CA ALA A 88 5.37 -10.34 -3.16
C ALA A 88 4.86 -9.07 -2.49
N TYR A 89 3.94 -8.35 -3.11
CA TYR A 89 3.43 -7.09 -2.57
C TYR A 89 2.14 -7.31 -1.78
N PRO A 90 2.09 -6.91 -0.50
CA PRO A 90 0.81 -6.87 0.22
C PRO A 90 -0.17 -5.91 -0.46
N ILE A 91 -1.43 -6.33 -0.51
CA ILE A 91 -2.53 -5.49 -0.98
C ILE A 91 -3.48 -5.27 0.18
N PHE A 92 -3.91 -4.04 0.38
CA PHE A 92 -4.85 -3.72 1.46
C PHE A 92 -5.84 -2.66 1.00
N GLU A 93 -6.92 -2.56 1.75
CA GLU A 93 -7.96 -1.57 1.49
C GLU A 93 -8.45 -0.97 2.79
N VAL A 94 -9.09 0.19 2.71
CA VAL A 94 -9.73 0.82 3.86
C VAL A 94 -11.00 0.05 4.20
N LYS A 95 -11.17 -0.27 5.49
CA LYS A 95 -12.35 -1.01 5.97
C LYS A 95 -13.64 -0.22 5.82
N ASP A 96 -13.61 1.07 6.20
CA ASP A 96 -14.80 1.92 6.19
C ASP A 96 -14.45 3.30 5.65
N LYS A 97 -14.89 3.55 4.42
CA LYS A 97 -14.62 4.81 3.73
C LYS A 97 -15.41 5.98 4.31
N ASN A 98 -16.34 5.73 5.21
CA ASN A 98 -17.02 6.79 5.95
C ASN A 98 -16.21 7.29 7.14
N LEU A 99 -15.15 6.57 7.52
CA LEU A 99 -14.25 6.95 8.60
C LEU A 99 -12.91 7.45 8.06
N LEU A 100 -12.40 6.82 7.00
CA LEU A 100 -11.10 7.15 6.42
C LEU A 100 -11.18 7.07 4.91
N LEU A 101 -10.93 8.19 4.23
CA LEU A 101 -10.87 8.19 2.76
C LEU A 101 -9.56 7.57 2.27
N PRO A 102 -9.61 6.68 1.27
CA PRO A 102 -8.38 6.15 0.69
C PRO A 102 -7.44 7.26 0.21
N GLU A 103 -7.97 8.31 -0.40
CA GLU A 103 -7.16 9.42 -0.90
C GLU A 103 -6.47 10.18 0.23
N TYR A 104 -7.14 10.35 1.38
CA TYR A 104 -6.53 10.98 2.54
C TYR A 104 -5.38 10.11 3.08
N LEU A 105 -5.61 8.80 3.19
CA LEU A 105 -4.57 7.88 3.62
C LEU A 105 -3.37 7.92 2.66
N MET A 106 -3.62 7.98 1.36
CA MET A 106 -2.53 8.07 0.39
C MET A 106 -1.72 9.36 0.54
N MET A 107 -2.39 10.48 0.82
CA MET A 107 -1.68 11.73 1.10
C MET A 107 -0.75 11.59 2.30
N TRP A 108 -1.19 10.89 3.33
CA TRP A 108 -0.35 10.62 4.50
C TRP A 108 0.91 9.83 4.09
N PHE A 109 0.73 8.80 3.26
CA PHE A 109 1.87 7.98 2.81
C PHE A 109 2.88 8.76 1.97
N THR A 110 2.48 9.85 1.33
CA THR A 110 3.40 10.63 0.50
C THR A 110 4.26 11.60 1.31
N ARG A 111 4.04 11.73 2.61
CA ARG A 111 4.79 12.65 3.46
C ARG A 111 6.17 12.09 3.77
N ALA A 112 7.15 12.98 3.78
CA ALA A 112 8.53 12.60 4.13
C ALA A 112 8.61 12.04 5.56
N GLU A 113 7.77 12.54 6.47
CA GLU A 113 7.72 12.06 7.85
C GLU A 113 7.30 10.61 7.93
N PHE A 114 6.36 10.18 7.06
CA PHE A 114 5.97 8.78 7.01
C PHE A 114 7.15 7.89 6.64
N ASP A 115 7.90 8.26 5.61
CA ASP A 115 9.06 7.47 5.19
C ASP A 115 10.13 7.41 6.26
N ARG A 116 10.37 8.51 6.98
CA ARG A 116 11.33 8.52 8.08
C ARG A 116 10.91 7.57 9.19
N GLU A 117 9.65 7.60 9.56
CA GLU A 117 9.13 6.72 10.60
C GLU A 117 9.17 5.25 10.16
N ALA A 118 8.78 4.98 8.91
CA ALA A 118 8.85 3.63 8.37
C ALA A 118 10.29 3.11 8.37
N CYS A 119 11.24 3.93 7.96
CA CYS A 119 12.65 3.57 7.96
C CYS A 119 13.17 3.29 9.38
N PHE A 120 12.77 4.12 10.34
CA PHE A 120 13.13 3.94 11.74
C PHE A 120 12.60 2.61 12.27
N ASN A 121 11.33 2.29 11.97
CA ASN A 121 10.70 1.06 12.42
C ASN A 121 11.27 -0.18 11.74
N ALA A 122 11.93 -0.03 10.60
CA ALA A 122 12.54 -1.14 9.86
C ALA A 122 13.93 -1.54 10.43
N VAL A 123 14.43 -0.86 11.43
CA VAL A 123 15.78 -1.11 11.97
C VAL A 123 15.92 -2.54 12.50
N GLY A 124 14.86 -3.09 13.11
CA GLY A 124 14.88 -4.46 13.62
C GLY A 124 14.49 -5.52 12.61
N GLY A 125 14.12 -5.13 11.40
CA GLY A 125 13.63 -6.07 10.39
C GLY A 125 14.73 -6.82 9.67
N VAL A 126 14.38 -7.96 9.10
CA VAL A 126 15.30 -8.77 8.31
C VAL A 126 15.64 -8.03 7.02
N ARG A 127 16.95 -7.83 6.76
CA ARG A 127 17.44 -7.16 5.55
C ARG A 127 16.86 -5.75 5.36
N GLY A 128 16.51 -5.07 6.47
CA GLY A 128 15.92 -3.73 6.38
C GLY A 128 14.47 -3.71 5.98
N SER A 129 13.77 -4.83 6.07
CA SER A 129 12.34 -4.88 5.81
C SER A 129 11.56 -4.31 7.00
N LEU A 130 10.39 -3.75 6.69
CA LEU A 130 9.43 -3.29 7.70
C LEU A 130 8.44 -4.42 7.94
N GLU A 131 8.35 -4.89 9.19
CA GLU A 131 7.40 -5.93 9.53
C GLU A 131 5.97 -5.39 9.39
N TRP A 132 5.05 -6.25 8.94
CA TRP A 132 3.67 -5.83 8.73
C TRP A 132 3.04 -5.27 10.02
N GLU A 133 3.34 -5.89 11.16
CA GLU A 133 2.84 -5.42 12.45
C GLU A 133 3.35 -4.01 12.78
N ASP A 134 4.60 -3.73 12.47
CA ASP A 134 5.18 -2.41 12.70
C ASP A 134 4.54 -1.36 11.79
N PHE A 135 4.22 -1.74 10.55
CA PHE A 135 3.50 -0.86 9.65
C PHE A 135 2.10 -0.55 10.19
N THR A 136 1.36 -1.57 10.59
CA THR A 136 -0.01 -1.36 11.07
C THR A 136 -0.08 -0.65 12.40
N ASP A 137 0.99 -0.70 13.20
CA ASP A 137 1.06 0.05 14.46
C ASP A 137 1.36 1.54 14.26
N MET A 138 1.81 1.94 13.09
CA MET A 138 2.03 3.36 12.80
C MET A 138 0.73 4.13 12.88
N GLN A 139 0.80 5.39 13.30
CA GLN A 139 -0.38 6.21 13.56
C GLN A 139 -0.48 7.37 12.58
N LEU A 140 -1.70 7.79 12.35
CA LEU A 140 -1.99 9.00 11.58
C LEU A 140 -3.18 9.73 12.24
N PRO A 141 -3.29 11.05 12.03
CA PRO A 141 -4.46 11.78 12.50
C PRO A 141 -5.65 11.43 11.61
N ILE A 142 -6.80 11.18 12.22
CA ILE A 142 -8.03 10.86 11.49
C ILE A 142 -9.10 11.88 11.91
N PRO A 143 -9.15 13.03 11.22
CA PRO A 143 -10.20 14.01 11.48
C PRO A 143 -11.53 13.52 10.92
N SER A 144 -12.58 14.30 11.10
CA SER A 144 -13.91 13.97 10.56
C SER A 144 -13.82 13.74 9.05
N ILE A 145 -14.74 12.93 8.52
CA ILE A 145 -14.77 12.63 7.10
C ILE A 145 -14.97 13.91 6.27
N THR A 146 -15.74 14.85 6.78
CA THR A 146 -15.94 16.15 6.13
C THR A 146 -14.62 16.89 5.99
N LYS A 147 -13.81 16.90 7.06
CA LYS A 147 -12.50 17.56 7.05
C LYS A 147 -11.55 16.85 6.08
N GLN A 148 -11.59 15.53 6.04
CA GLN A 148 -10.77 14.78 5.09
C GLN A 148 -11.12 15.15 3.65
N ARG A 149 -12.40 15.27 3.33
CA ARG A 149 -12.86 15.67 1.99
C ARG A 149 -12.37 17.06 1.60
N GLU A 150 -12.30 17.97 2.56
CA GLU A 150 -11.77 19.33 2.31
C GLU A 150 -10.27 19.30 2.02
N ILE A 151 -9.53 18.40 2.64
CA ILE A 151 -8.07 18.31 2.50
C ILE A 151 -7.69 17.66 1.16
N VAL A 152 -8.45 16.68 0.74
CA VAL A 152 -8.15 15.91 -0.48
C VAL A 152 -8.44 16.67 -1.78
#